data_6ab5d9ea8d1957c235d1084390e85e52
#
_entry.id   6ab5d9ea8d1957c235d1084390e85e52
#
_cell.length_a   1.000
_cell.length_b   1.000
_cell.length_c   1.000
_cell.angle_alpha   90.00
_cell.angle_beta   90.00
_cell.angle_gamma   90.00
#
_symmetry.space_group_name_H-M   'P 1'
#
loop_
_entity.id
_entity.type
_entity.pdbx_description
1 polymer ?
#
loop_
_entity_poly.entity_id
_entity_poly.type
_entity_poly.pdbx_seq_one_letter_code
_entity_poly.pdbx_strand_id
1 'polypeptide(L)'
;RTRPLVFGLIIFTISSVACIFAPSIELFIFARFIGGFAASSALVVSRAIASDIYKGTMLTKFLATVMIIQGLAPIIAPVLGGQLLRFFSWISVFVILTLAGIGITLLSLLKYKETLPEEKRLKGDIAHIVKVFFSLCARPYFASLCAIQFFVFCSLFAYISGMPFMLQGIYNFTPQDVSLVFAFVGIGMMIAGKITNILTGRIPDSKLLLIGLCQG
;
A
#
# COMPACT_ATOMS: atom_id res chain seq x y z
N ARG A 1 18.31 -6.32 4.28
CA ARG A 1 17.15 -5.49 3.87
C ARG A 1 17.09 -5.31 2.36
N THR A 2 18.19 -4.99 1.71
CA THR A 2 18.23 -4.67 0.26
C THR A 2 17.80 -5.85 -0.63
N ARG A 3 18.26 -7.08 -0.33
CA ARG A 3 17.92 -8.25 -1.16
C ARG A 3 16.41 -8.53 -1.23
N PRO A 4 15.65 -8.61 -0.12
CA PRO A 4 14.20 -8.80 -0.18
C PRO A 4 13.48 -7.67 -0.90
N LEU A 5 13.93 -6.41 -0.75
CA LEU A 5 13.38 -5.26 -1.43
C LEU A 5 13.53 -5.40 -2.95
N VAL A 6 14.75 -5.63 -3.42
CA VAL A 6 15.05 -5.75 -4.85
C VAL A 6 14.31 -6.94 -5.46
N PHE A 7 14.29 -8.09 -4.76
CA PHE A 7 13.55 -9.27 -5.22
C PHE A 7 12.05 -9.00 -5.35
N GLY A 8 11.45 -8.35 -4.36
CA GLY A 8 10.04 -7.94 -4.42
C GLY A 8 9.77 -6.97 -5.60
N LEU A 9 10.63 -5.97 -5.81
CA LEU A 9 10.49 -5.03 -6.92
C LEU A 9 10.62 -5.69 -8.30
N ILE A 10 11.53 -6.66 -8.44
CA ILE A 10 11.68 -7.45 -9.68
C ILE A 10 10.40 -8.26 -9.94
N ILE A 11 9.88 -8.97 -8.95
CA ILE A 11 8.63 -9.74 -9.09
C ILE A 11 7.47 -8.82 -9.43
N PHE A 12 7.34 -7.65 -8.78
CA PHE A 12 6.33 -6.65 -9.10
C PHE A 12 6.42 -6.19 -10.55
N THR A 13 7.62 -5.91 -11.03
CA THR A 13 7.87 -5.47 -12.40
C THR A 13 7.50 -6.57 -13.40
N ILE A 14 7.94 -7.81 -13.18
CA ILE A 14 7.60 -8.96 -14.04
C ILE A 14 6.10 -9.20 -14.06
N SER A 15 5.43 -9.14 -12.92
CA SER A 15 3.97 -9.30 -12.85
C SER A 15 3.22 -8.19 -13.56
N SER A 16 3.73 -6.95 -13.55
CA SER A 16 3.15 -5.83 -14.28
C SER A 16 3.30 -6.03 -15.81
N VAL A 17 4.45 -6.53 -16.26
CA VAL A 17 4.65 -6.93 -17.66
C VAL A 17 3.70 -8.08 -18.04
N ALA A 18 3.55 -9.09 -17.19
CA ALA A 18 2.63 -10.20 -17.43
C ALA A 18 1.17 -9.73 -17.60
N CYS A 19 0.76 -8.67 -16.89
CA CYS A 19 -0.57 -8.07 -17.04
C CYS A 19 -0.76 -7.42 -18.45
N ILE A 20 0.32 -6.87 -19.06
CA ILE A 20 0.25 -6.26 -20.39
C ILE A 20 -0.06 -7.32 -21.45
N PHE A 21 0.54 -8.50 -21.29
CA PHE A 21 0.46 -9.60 -22.28
C PHE A 21 -0.50 -10.71 -21.86
N ALA A 22 -1.32 -10.51 -20.82
CA ALA A 22 -2.22 -11.54 -20.31
C ALA A 22 -3.30 -11.93 -21.35
N PRO A 23 -3.30 -13.15 -21.88
CA PRO A 23 -4.30 -13.61 -22.86
C PRO A 23 -5.63 -13.98 -22.24
N SER A 24 -5.69 -14.20 -20.91
CA SER A 24 -6.89 -14.57 -20.19
C SER A 24 -7.03 -13.78 -18.90
N ILE A 25 -8.27 -13.67 -18.40
CA ILE A 25 -8.58 -12.96 -17.18
C ILE A 25 -7.99 -13.66 -15.94
N GLU A 26 -7.91 -14.98 -15.96
CA GLU A 26 -7.35 -15.78 -14.88
C GLU A 26 -5.86 -15.49 -14.72
N LEU A 27 -5.12 -15.45 -15.82
CA LEU A 27 -3.70 -15.11 -15.80
C LEU A 27 -3.48 -13.67 -15.33
N PHE A 28 -4.34 -12.75 -15.77
CA PHE A 28 -4.31 -11.37 -15.32
C PHE A 28 -4.52 -11.26 -13.81
N ILE A 29 -5.55 -11.93 -13.26
CA ILE A 29 -5.82 -11.94 -11.80
C ILE A 29 -4.64 -12.54 -11.05
N PHE A 30 -4.09 -13.66 -11.53
CA PHE A 30 -2.93 -14.31 -10.91
C PHE A 30 -1.70 -13.40 -10.92
N ALA A 31 -1.40 -12.75 -12.03
CA ALA A 31 -0.31 -11.78 -12.12
C ALA A 31 -0.52 -10.60 -11.15
N ARG A 32 -1.74 -10.07 -11.03
CA ARG A 32 -2.10 -9.01 -10.06
C ARG A 32 -1.94 -9.45 -8.62
N PHE A 33 -2.32 -10.68 -8.31
CA PHE A 33 -2.13 -11.26 -6.97
C PHE A 33 -0.63 -11.32 -6.60
N ILE A 34 0.20 -11.86 -7.49
CA ILE A 34 1.66 -11.94 -7.29
C ILE A 34 2.25 -10.53 -7.18
N GLY A 35 1.83 -9.60 -8.04
CA GLY A 35 2.28 -8.21 -8.01
C GLY A 35 1.94 -7.50 -6.71
N GLY A 36 0.73 -7.69 -6.19
CA GLY A 36 0.30 -7.15 -4.89
C GLY A 36 1.12 -7.71 -3.72
N PHE A 37 1.35 -9.01 -3.72
CA PHE A 37 2.20 -9.68 -2.72
C PHE A 37 3.64 -9.14 -2.76
N ALA A 38 4.20 -8.98 -3.95
CA ALA A 38 5.53 -8.42 -4.16
C ALA A 38 5.64 -6.96 -3.71
N ALA A 39 4.63 -6.13 -4.02
CA ALA A 39 4.59 -4.73 -3.60
C ALA A 39 4.53 -4.57 -2.08
N SER A 40 3.84 -5.47 -1.37
CA SER A 40 3.77 -5.45 0.10
C SER A 40 5.15 -5.60 0.75
N SER A 41 6.05 -6.36 0.13
CA SER A 41 7.43 -6.52 0.63
C SER A 41 8.19 -5.20 0.60
N ALA A 42 8.02 -4.39 -0.44
CA ALA A 42 8.63 -3.07 -0.54
C ALA A 42 8.14 -2.12 0.55
N LEU A 43 6.84 -2.15 0.86
CA LEU A 43 6.24 -1.34 1.91
C LEU A 43 6.80 -1.70 3.30
N VAL A 44 6.89 -2.99 3.62
CA VAL A 44 7.39 -3.48 4.90
C VAL A 44 8.88 -3.20 5.05
N VAL A 45 9.66 -3.49 4.01
CA VAL A 45 11.12 -3.30 4.04
C VAL A 45 11.48 -1.82 4.12
N SER A 46 10.75 -0.93 3.43
CA SER A 46 11.01 0.53 3.51
C SER A 46 10.83 1.06 4.94
N ARG A 47 9.78 0.62 5.65
CA ARG A 47 9.58 0.97 7.07
C ARG A 47 10.68 0.41 7.97
N ALA A 48 11.13 -0.82 7.70
CA ALA A 48 12.22 -1.43 8.44
C ALA A 48 13.55 -0.69 8.21
N ILE A 49 13.85 -0.27 6.98
CA ILE A 49 15.03 0.55 6.68
C ILE A 49 14.95 1.90 7.39
N ALA A 50 13.78 2.54 7.38
CA ALA A 50 13.59 3.79 8.10
C ALA A 50 13.88 3.64 9.59
N SER A 51 13.46 2.55 10.24
CA SER A 51 13.74 2.27 11.65
C SER A 51 15.19 1.90 11.93
N ASP A 52 15.93 1.42 10.94
CA ASP A 52 17.37 1.15 11.06
C ASP A 52 18.19 2.47 11.00
N ILE A 53 17.74 3.46 10.19
CA ILE A 53 18.45 4.73 9.97
C ILE A 53 18.04 5.80 10.99
N TYR A 54 16.74 5.93 11.25
CA TYR A 54 16.19 6.98 12.11
C TYR A 54 15.78 6.41 13.47
N LYS A 55 15.91 7.23 14.53
CA LYS A 55 15.49 6.89 15.89
C LYS A 55 14.71 8.03 16.53
N GLY A 56 13.86 7.70 17.51
CA GLY A 56 13.11 8.69 18.29
C GLY A 56 12.22 9.57 17.41
N THR A 57 12.24 10.87 17.67
CA THR A 57 11.40 11.87 17.00
C THR A 57 11.63 11.96 15.49
N MET A 58 12.84 11.67 15.01
CA MET A 58 13.15 11.67 13.56
C MET A 58 12.45 10.50 12.85
N LEU A 59 12.41 9.32 13.46
CA LEU A 59 11.66 8.18 12.92
C LEU A 59 10.16 8.50 12.84
N THR A 60 9.61 9.09 13.90
CA THR A 60 8.18 9.46 13.94
C THR A 60 7.85 10.47 12.83
N LYS A 61 8.67 11.50 12.63
CA LYS A 61 8.49 12.49 11.55
C LYS A 61 8.57 11.83 10.16
N PHE A 62 9.52 10.93 9.95
CA PHE A 62 9.66 10.22 8.68
C PHE A 62 8.44 9.34 8.40
N LEU A 63 8.00 8.54 9.37
CA LEU A 63 6.82 7.69 9.22
C LEU A 63 5.54 8.50 8.99
N ALA A 64 5.39 9.65 9.67
CA ALA A 64 4.28 10.57 9.44
C ALA A 64 4.28 11.10 7.99
N THR A 65 5.45 11.47 7.45
CA THR A 65 5.58 11.89 6.05
C THR A 65 5.19 10.77 5.08
N VAL A 66 5.63 9.54 5.33
CA VAL A 66 5.25 8.36 4.53
C VAL A 66 3.73 8.12 4.58
N MET A 67 3.10 8.29 5.74
CA MET A 67 1.65 8.18 5.89
C MET A 67 0.89 9.24 5.09
N ILE A 68 1.38 10.48 5.06
CA ILE A 68 0.80 11.55 4.24
C ILE A 68 0.85 11.18 2.76
N ILE A 69 1.99 10.72 2.27
CA ILE A 69 2.16 10.28 0.87
C ILE A 69 1.22 9.12 0.55
N GLN A 70 1.11 8.12 1.45
CA GLN A 70 0.20 6.99 1.28
C GLN A 70 -1.28 7.43 1.28
N GLY A 71 -1.64 8.43 2.08
CA GLY A 71 -2.99 9.00 2.11
C GLY A 71 -3.34 9.80 0.84
N LEU A 72 -2.33 10.37 0.16
CA LEU A 72 -2.53 11.07 -1.12
C LEU A 72 -2.71 10.12 -2.31
N ALA A 73 -2.16 8.92 -2.25
CA ALA A 73 -2.19 7.97 -3.35
C ALA A 73 -3.61 7.61 -3.83
N PRO A 74 -4.59 7.30 -2.95
CA PRO A 74 -5.98 7.04 -3.36
C PRO A 74 -6.69 8.22 -4.02
N ILE A 75 -6.21 9.44 -3.81
CA ILE A 75 -6.75 10.66 -4.43
C ILE A 75 -6.14 10.84 -5.82
N ILE A 76 -4.82 10.74 -5.90
CA ILE A 76 -4.06 11.04 -7.12
C ILE A 76 -4.22 9.92 -8.15
N ALA A 77 -4.21 8.67 -7.73
CA ALA A 77 -4.23 7.52 -8.64
C ALA A 77 -5.49 7.45 -9.52
N PRO A 78 -6.74 7.63 -9.03
CA PRO A 78 -7.92 7.65 -9.89
C PRO A 78 -7.94 8.84 -10.85
N VAL A 79 -7.47 10.01 -10.41
CA VAL A 79 -7.42 11.22 -11.26
C VAL A 79 -6.43 11.02 -12.41
N LEU A 80 -5.21 10.54 -12.11
CA LEU A 80 -4.23 10.23 -13.14
C LEU A 80 -4.69 9.08 -14.04
N GLY A 81 -5.30 8.05 -13.45
CA GLY A 81 -5.86 6.92 -14.20
C GLY A 81 -6.99 7.34 -15.14
N GLY A 82 -7.93 8.16 -14.68
CA GLY A 82 -9.02 8.69 -15.49
C GLY A 82 -8.51 9.56 -16.66
N GLN A 83 -7.51 10.41 -16.43
CA GLN A 83 -6.88 11.19 -17.50
C GLN A 83 -6.11 10.30 -18.50
N LEU A 84 -5.41 9.31 -18.00
CA LEU A 84 -4.66 8.37 -18.84
C LEU A 84 -5.60 7.57 -19.76
N LEU A 85 -6.72 7.09 -19.22
CA LEU A 85 -7.74 6.34 -19.98
C LEU A 85 -8.47 7.20 -21.01
N ARG A 86 -8.42 8.52 -20.90
CA ARG A 86 -8.97 9.43 -21.90
C ARG A 86 -8.18 9.44 -23.20
N PHE A 87 -6.87 9.26 -23.13
CA PHE A 87 -5.97 9.36 -24.28
C PHE A 87 -5.39 8.02 -24.71
N PHE A 88 -5.34 7.04 -23.80
CA PHE A 88 -4.68 5.76 -23.99
C PHE A 88 -5.57 4.60 -23.52
N SER A 89 -5.21 3.38 -23.93
CA SER A 89 -5.92 2.18 -23.47
C SER A 89 -5.55 1.84 -22.03
N TRP A 90 -6.33 0.96 -21.39
CA TRP A 90 -6.09 0.48 -20.02
C TRP A 90 -4.69 -0.18 -19.86
N ILE A 91 -4.11 -0.70 -20.93
CA ILE A 91 -2.76 -1.30 -20.93
C ILE A 91 -1.68 -0.28 -20.54
N SER A 92 -1.88 1.00 -20.88
CA SER A 92 -0.92 2.07 -20.59
C SER A 92 -0.67 2.23 -19.07
N VAL A 93 -1.65 1.91 -18.23
CA VAL A 93 -1.49 1.91 -16.76
C VAL A 93 -0.40 0.91 -16.35
N PHE A 94 -0.42 -0.29 -16.94
CA PHE A 94 0.57 -1.33 -16.64
C PHE A 94 1.96 -1.03 -17.22
N VAL A 95 2.01 -0.34 -18.36
CA VAL A 95 3.27 0.17 -18.91
C VAL A 95 3.92 1.17 -17.95
N ILE A 96 3.15 2.12 -17.41
CA ILE A 96 3.65 3.09 -16.43
C ILE A 96 4.10 2.39 -15.14
N LEU A 97 3.32 1.42 -14.64
CA LEU A 97 3.71 0.63 -13.46
C LEU A 97 5.00 -0.17 -13.70
N THR A 98 5.16 -0.73 -14.90
CA THR A 98 6.38 -1.44 -15.29
C THR A 98 7.58 -0.50 -15.31
N LEU A 99 7.47 0.66 -15.98
CA LEU A 99 8.54 1.66 -16.04
C LEU A 99 8.91 2.18 -14.64
N ALA A 100 7.92 2.45 -13.79
CA ALA A 100 8.14 2.83 -12.40
C ALA A 100 8.85 1.70 -11.62
N GLY A 101 8.42 0.45 -11.78
CA GLY A 101 9.05 -0.72 -11.18
C GLY A 101 10.51 -0.87 -11.59
N ILE A 102 10.83 -0.75 -12.88
CA ILE A 102 12.20 -0.76 -13.41
C ILE A 102 13.01 0.38 -12.79
N GLY A 103 12.48 1.61 -12.82
CA GLY A 103 13.17 2.79 -12.30
C GLY A 103 13.50 2.65 -10.82
N ILE A 104 12.54 2.22 -9.99
CA ILE A 104 12.74 2.03 -8.55
C ILE A 104 13.71 0.88 -8.29
N THR A 105 13.65 -0.21 -9.07
CA THR A 105 14.59 -1.33 -8.96
C THR A 105 16.01 -0.88 -9.25
N LEU A 106 16.23 -0.15 -10.34
CA LEU A 106 17.54 0.40 -10.70
C LEU A 106 18.07 1.37 -9.66
N LEU A 107 17.24 2.28 -9.18
CA LEU A 107 17.61 3.20 -8.09
C LEU A 107 17.98 2.45 -6.82
N SER A 108 17.25 1.37 -6.51
CA SER A 108 17.54 0.54 -5.34
C SER A 108 18.87 -0.20 -5.48
N LEU A 109 19.18 -0.71 -6.66
CA LEU A 109 20.46 -1.39 -6.93
C LEU A 109 21.65 -0.43 -6.90
N LEU A 110 21.49 0.79 -7.43
CA LEU A 110 22.58 1.74 -7.56
C LEU A 110 22.86 2.53 -6.27
N LYS A 111 21.81 2.90 -5.53
CA LYS A 111 21.94 3.82 -4.39
C LYS A 111 21.79 3.17 -3.02
N TYR A 112 21.16 2.00 -2.93
CA TYR A 112 20.92 1.37 -1.64
C TYR A 112 22.14 0.58 -1.18
N LYS A 113 22.75 1.07 -0.09
CA LYS A 113 23.72 0.27 0.70
C LYS A 113 22.95 -0.51 1.76
N GLU A 114 23.37 -1.76 2.02
CA GLU A 114 22.78 -2.60 3.07
C GLU A 114 22.87 -1.90 4.43
N THR A 115 21.71 -1.62 5.04
CA THR A 115 21.61 -0.88 6.30
C THR A 115 21.70 -1.77 7.52
N LEU A 116 21.54 -3.09 7.36
CA LEU A 116 21.58 -4.03 8.47
C LEU A 116 23.02 -4.52 8.73
N PRO A 117 23.62 -4.21 9.92
CA PRO A 117 24.91 -4.73 10.31
C PRO A 117 24.95 -6.26 10.24
N GLU A 118 26.10 -6.84 9.87
CA GLU A 118 26.26 -8.30 9.71
C GLU A 118 25.90 -9.08 10.96
N GLU A 119 26.22 -8.54 12.13
CA GLU A 119 25.94 -9.13 13.43
C GLU A 119 24.43 -9.27 13.73
N LYS A 120 23.59 -8.39 13.15
CA LYS A 120 22.13 -8.38 13.31
C LYS A 120 21.39 -9.10 12.19
N ARG A 121 22.13 -9.61 11.20
CA ARG A 121 21.53 -10.43 10.16
C ARG A 121 21.18 -11.77 10.78
N LEU A 122 19.90 -11.99 11.03
CA LEU A 122 19.41 -13.32 11.37
C LEU A 122 19.91 -14.27 10.27
N LYS A 123 20.80 -15.18 10.61
CA LYS A 123 21.07 -16.38 9.81
C LYS A 123 19.79 -17.20 9.93
N GLY A 124 18.80 -16.84 9.10
CA GLY A 124 17.40 -17.15 9.36
C GLY A 124 17.11 -18.61 9.09
N ASP A 125 16.87 -19.33 10.13
CA ASP A 125 15.99 -20.48 10.06
C ASP A 125 14.58 -19.96 9.77
N ILE A 126 14.08 -20.21 8.56
CA ILE A 126 12.72 -19.84 8.11
C ILE A 126 11.71 -20.41 9.11
N ALA A 127 11.95 -21.59 9.66
CA ALA A 127 11.13 -22.23 10.68
C ALA A 127 11.03 -21.36 11.95
N HIS A 128 12.12 -20.73 12.37
CA HIS A 128 12.08 -19.79 13.51
C HIS A 128 11.21 -18.55 13.22
N ILE A 129 11.33 -17.96 12.03
CA ILE A 129 10.51 -16.81 11.63
C ILE A 129 9.03 -17.18 11.62
N VAL A 130 8.68 -18.32 11.04
CA VAL A 130 7.31 -18.83 10.99
C VAL A 130 6.78 -19.09 12.41
N LYS A 131 7.57 -19.70 13.28
CA LYS A 131 7.21 -19.95 14.69
C LYS A 131 6.95 -18.65 15.45
N VAL A 132 7.81 -17.62 15.28
CA VAL A 132 7.62 -16.30 15.89
C VAL A 132 6.34 -15.64 15.35
N PHE A 133 6.08 -15.71 14.05
CA PHE A 133 4.86 -15.19 13.46
C PHE A 133 3.60 -15.83 14.08
N PHE A 134 3.53 -17.14 14.12
CA PHE A 134 2.40 -17.84 14.75
C PHE A 134 2.28 -17.54 16.26
N SER A 135 3.38 -17.42 16.97
CA SER A 135 3.35 -17.06 18.40
C SER A 135 2.82 -15.64 18.64
N LEU A 136 3.06 -14.72 17.72
CA LEU A 136 2.49 -13.36 17.77
C LEU A 136 0.99 -13.39 17.45
N CYS A 137 0.59 -14.12 16.41
CA CYS A 137 -0.82 -14.30 16.05
C CYS A 137 -1.64 -14.98 17.16
N ALA A 138 -1.02 -15.83 17.96
CA ALA A 138 -1.66 -16.47 19.12
C ALA A 138 -1.92 -15.51 20.29
N ARG A 139 -1.33 -14.30 20.29
CA ARG A 139 -1.60 -13.29 21.33
C ARG A 139 -2.91 -12.56 21.02
N PRO A 140 -3.95 -12.62 21.88
CA PRO A 140 -5.28 -12.09 21.58
C PRO A 140 -5.27 -10.59 21.26
N TYR A 141 -4.47 -9.81 21.98
CA TYR A 141 -4.31 -8.37 21.73
C TYR A 141 -3.74 -8.09 20.33
N PHE A 142 -2.69 -8.80 19.91
CA PHE A 142 -2.12 -8.63 18.58
C PHE A 142 -3.08 -9.11 17.48
N ALA A 143 -3.72 -10.26 17.69
CA ALA A 143 -4.70 -10.82 16.76
C ALA A 143 -5.90 -9.87 16.56
N SER A 144 -6.41 -9.24 17.62
CA SER A 144 -7.52 -8.28 17.50
C SER A 144 -7.14 -7.03 16.70
N LEU A 145 -5.95 -6.48 16.90
CA LEU A 145 -5.47 -5.35 16.10
C LEU A 145 -5.30 -5.72 14.62
N CYS A 146 -4.76 -6.91 14.34
CA CYS A 146 -4.66 -7.42 12.97
C CYS A 146 -6.03 -7.63 12.33
N ALA A 147 -7.00 -8.16 13.07
CA ALA A 147 -8.37 -8.36 12.60
C ALA A 147 -9.06 -7.02 12.29
N ILE A 148 -8.95 -6.03 13.16
CA ILE A 148 -9.47 -4.68 12.90
C ILE A 148 -8.88 -4.11 11.61
N GLN A 149 -7.55 -4.17 11.48
CA GLN A 149 -6.87 -3.67 10.29
C GLN A 149 -7.28 -4.42 9.02
N PHE A 150 -7.46 -5.74 9.10
CA PHE A 150 -7.93 -6.58 8.01
C PHE A 150 -9.32 -6.14 7.53
N PHE A 151 -10.30 -6.00 8.44
CA PHE A 151 -11.65 -5.60 8.06
C PHE A 151 -11.73 -4.17 7.53
N VAL A 152 -10.96 -3.23 8.09
CA VAL A 152 -10.85 -1.86 7.56
C VAL A 152 -10.33 -1.86 6.12
N PHE A 153 -9.28 -2.63 5.84
CA PHE A 153 -8.79 -2.73 4.46
C PHE A 153 -9.75 -3.46 3.53
N CYS A 154 -10.41 -4.52 3.99
CA CYS A 154 -11.44 -5.20 3.19
C CYS A 154 -12.57 -4.25 2.81
N SER A 155 -13.06 -3.43 3.75
CA SER A 155 -14.09 -2.42 3.50
C SER A 155 -13.63 -1.37 2.51
N LEU A 156 -12.41 -0.83 2.68
CA LEU A 156 -11.83 0.15 1.77
C LEU A 156 -11.69 -0.41 0.35
N PHE A 157 -11.16 -1.63 0.20
CA PHE A 157 -10.98 -2.23 -1.12
C PHE A 157 -12.31 -2.66 -1.77
N ALA A 158 -13.30 -3.09 -0.99
CA ALA A 158 -14.65 -3.33 -1.48
C ALA A 158 -15.27 -2.03 -2.05
N TYR A 159 -15.13 -0.91 -1.32
CA TYR A 159 -15.53 0.41 -1.78
C TYR A 159 -14.81 0.79 -3.09
N ILE A 160 -13.47 0.75 -3.11
CA ILE A 160 -12.66 1.12 -4.28
C ILE A 160 -13.01 0.28 -5.51
N SER A 161 -13.29 -1.02 -5.32
CA SER A 161 -13.62 -1.93 -6.41
C SER A 161 -15.07 -1.79 -6.89
N GLY A 162 -16.02 -1.65 -5.96
CA GLY A 162 -17.46 -1.64 -6.28
C GLY A 162 -17.97 -0.29 -6.79
N MET A 163 -17.42 0.81 -6.26
CA MET A 163 -17.92 2.16 -6.55
C MET A 163 -17.88 2.54 -8.04
N PRO A 164 -16.82 2.26 -8.82
CA PRO A 164 -16.80 2.55 -10.25
C PRO A 164 -17.90 1.83 -11.03
N PHE A 165 -18.16 0.56 -10.70
CA PHE A 165 -19.21 -0.22 -11.36
C PHE A 165 -20.60 0.35 -11.08
N MET A 166 -20.86 0.76 -9.84
CA MET A 166 -22.12 1.37 -9.46
C MET A 166 -22.31 2.74 -10.13
N LEU A 167 -21.31 3.59 -10.10
CA LEU A 167 -21.38 4.93 -10.68
C LEU A 167 -21.53 4.90 -12.21
N GLN A 168 -20.78 4.03 -12.89
CA GLN A 168 -20.84 3.93 -14.35
C GLN A 168 -22.03 3.10 -14.83
N GLY A 169 -22.36 1.99 -14.14
CA GLY A 169 -23.41 1.08 -14.57
C GLY A 169 -24.84 1.54 -14.22
N ILE A 170 -25.03 2.22 -13.09
CA ILE A 170 -26.37 2.64 -12.61
C ILE A 170 -26.58 4.13 -12.89
N TYR A 171 -25.59 4.97 -12.57
CA TYR A 171 -25.70 6.42 -12.66
C TYR A 171 -25.16 7.00 -13.97
N ASN A 172 -24.62 6.15 -14.88
CA ASN A 172 -24.07 6.54 -16.18
C ASN A 172 -22.97 7.62 -16.09
N PHE A 173 -22.19 7.62 -15.01
CA PHE A 173 -21.06 8.53 -14.84
C PHE A 173 -19.94 8.18 -15.82
N THR A 174 -19.28 9.22 -16.33
CA THR A 174 -18.06 9.02 -17.12
C THR A 174 -16.88 8.60 -16.21
N PRO A 175 -15.82 7.96 -16.75
CA PRO A 175 -14.63 7.68 -15.96
C PRO A 175 -13.99 8.90 -15.28
N GLN A 176 -14.20 10.09 -15.87
CA GLN A 176 -13.75 11.37 -15.32
C GLN A 176 -14.57 11.76 -14.10
N ASP A 177 -15.90 11.60 -14.15
CA ASP A 177 -16.80 11.89 -13.02
C ASP A 177 -16.47 10.94 -11.84
N VAL A 178 -16.22 9.67 -12.13
CA VAL A 178 -15.79 8.70 -11.11
C VAL A 178 -14.48 9.14 -10.45
N SER A 179 -13.50 9.62 -11.23
CA SER A 179 -12.24 10.11 -10.68
C SER A 179 -12.41 11.36 -9.80
N LEU A 180 -13.38 12.24 -10.13
CA LEU A 180 -13.73 13.39 -9.28
C LEU A 180 -14.36 12.96 -7.96
N VAL A 181 -15.25 11.95 -7.97
CA VAL A 181 -15.82 11.38 -6.74
C VAL A 181 -14.73 10.83 -5.84
N PHE A 182 -13.77 10.07 -6.40
CA PHE A 182 -12.63 9.56 -5.62
C PHE A 182 -11.75 10.70 -5.08
N ALA A 183 -11.53 11.76 -5.84
CA ALA A 183 -10.79 12.93 -5.38
C ALA A 183 -11.51 13.59 -4.18
N PHE A 184 -12.83 13.72 -4.23
CA PHE A 184 -13.62 14.29 -3.14
C PHE A 184 -13.55 13.44 -1.86
N VAL A 185 -13.69 12.12 -1.99
CA VAL A 185 -13.53 11.18 -0.87
C VAL A 185 -12.13 11.26 -0.28
N GLY A 186 -11.11 11.36 -1.15
CA GLY A 186 -9.73 11.51 -0.72
C GLY A 186 -9.48 12.80 0.09
N ILE A 187 -10.11 13.91 -0.28
CA ILE A 187 -10.07 15.15 0.53
C ILE A 187 -10.67 14.90 1.92
N GLY A 188 -11.80 14.18 2.00
CA GLY A 188 -12.39 13.76 3.26
C GLY A 188 -11.42 12.95 4.13
N MET A 189 -10.71 11.98 3.53
CA MET A 189 -9.68 11.20 4.22
C MET A 189 -8.52 12.07 4.73
N MET A 190 -8.09 13.07 3.96
CA MET A 190 -7.05 14.02 4.41
C MET A 190 -7.52 14.84 5.61
N ILE A 191 -8.75 15.34 5.58
CA ILE A 191 -9.34 16.10 6.69
C ILE A 191 -9.43 15.23 7.94
N ALA A 192 -9.92 13.98 7.80
CA ALA A 192 -10.00 13.03 8.89
C ALA A 192 -8.61 12.72 9.48
N GLY A 193 -7.60 12.51 8.63
CA GLY A 193 -6.21 12.30 9.06
C GLY A 193 -5.65 13.50 9.84
N LYS A 194 -5.97 14.73 9.39
CA LYS A 194 -5.55 15.96 10.09
C LYS A 194 -6.24 16.11 11.44
N ILE A 195 -7.54 15.82 11.51
CA ILE A 195 -8.31 15.83 12.77
C ILE A 195 -7.72 14.79 13.73
N THR A 196 -7.47 13.56 13.27
CA THR A 196 -6.85 12.51 14.07
C THR A 196 -5.50 12.95 14.62
N ASN A 197 -4.65 13.58 13.82
CA ASN A 197 -3.34 14.09 14.25
C ASN A 197 -3.47 15.16 15.35
N ILE A 198 -4.45 16.06 15.26
CA ILE A 198 -4.71 17.10 16.28
C ILE A 198 -5.21 16.47 17.58
N LEU A 199 -6.01 15.41 17.51
CA LEU A 199 -6.59 14.73 18.67
C LEU A 199 -5.62 13.74 19.33
N THR A 200 -4.63 13.25 18.60
CA THR A 200 -3.57 12.38 19.13
C THR A 200 -2.82 13.08 20.26
N GLY A 201 -2.71 12.42 21.40
CA GLY A 201 -2.12 12.97 22.62
C GLY A 201 -3.08 13.80 23.50
N ARG A 202 -4.28 14.17 23.00
CA ARG A 202 -5.34 14.81 23.79
C ARG A 202 -6.41 13.82 24.26
N ILE A 203 -6.62 12.76 23.47
CA ILE A 203 -7.59 11.71 23.74
C ILE A 203 -6.85 10.37 23.77
N PRO A 204 -7.19 9.44 24.67
CA PRO A 204 -6.61 8.09 24.68
C PRO A 204 -6.81 7.39 23.35
N ASP A 205 -5.78 6.70 22.87
CA ASP A 205 -5.76 6.03 21.56
C ASP A 205 -6.93 5.04 21.37
N SER A 206 -7.35 4.38 22.45
CA SER A 206 -8.52 3.47 22.43
C SER A 206 -9.84 4.19 22.12
N LYS A 207 -10.04 5.41 22.62
CA LYS A 207 -11.23 6.21 22.30
C LYS A 207 -11.17 6.76 20.88
N LEU A 208 -9.98 7.16 20.43
CA LEU A 208 -9.77 7.63 19.06
C LEU A 208 -10.09 6.52 18.04
N LEU A 209 -9.67 5.30 18.33
CA LEU A 209 -9.96 4.13 17.52
C LEU A 209 -11.46 3.82 17.47
N LEU A 210 -12.16 3.89 18.62
CA LEU A 210 -13.62 3.71 18.69
C LEU A 210 -14.37 4.76 17.87
N ILE A 211 -13.99 6.04 17.98
CA ILE A 211 -14.60 7.12 17.18
C ILE A 211 -14.41 6.85 15.68
N GLY A 212 -13.21 6.46 15.24
CA GLY A 212 -12.94 6.12 13.85
C GLY A 212 -13.77 4.94 13.34
N LEU A 213 -13.95 3.90 14.16
CA LEU A 213 -14.77 2.73 13.80
C LEU A 213 -16.28 3.02 13.77
N CYS A 214 -16.77 3.98 14.57
CA CYS A 214 -18.17 4.36 14.56
C CYS A 214 -18.55 5.29 13.39
N GLN A 215 -17.57 5.90 12.72
CA GLN A 215 -17.80 6.81 11.60
C GLN A 215 -17.60 6.15 10.23
N GLY A 216 -17.04 4.95 10.16
CA GLY A 216 -16.81 4.18 8.93
C GLY A 216 -17.87 3.15 8.71
#